data_94d275205fefe4eac3b7c33bf6c351ea
#
_entry.id   94d275205fefe4eac3b7c33bf6c351ea
#
_cell.length_a   1.000
_cell.length_b   1.000
_cell.length_c   1.000
_cell.angle_alpha   90.00
_cell.angle_beta   90.00
_cell.angle_gamma   90.00
#
_symmetry.space_group_name_H-M   'P 1'
#
loop_
_entity.id
_entity.type
_entity.pdbx_description
1 polymer ?
#
loop_
_entity_poly.entity_id
_entity_poly.type
_entity_poly.pdbx_seq_one_letter_code
_entity_poly.pdbx_strand_id
1 'polypeptide(L)'
;MEKEFIDNLMAEIKTIQTKLQEEVYREKINKEEFKVNNWRTKIGNNAKLIGDINENVIIAHLMKSGWDVFKNMSCTGPIDMVTYHRENNQIILLDAKSSESSAYAELSKCIHKGIYTCWFDEKKQKVVIIKGQNECIEI
;
A
#
# COMPACT_ATOMS: atom_id res chain seq x y z
N MET A 1 31.98 43.41 17.92
CA MET A 1 30.87 43.16 18.87
C MET A 1 29.51 43.18 18.19
N GLU A 2 29.14 44.22 17.49
CA GLU A 2 27.83 44.29 16.80
C GLU A 2 27.66 43.20 15.71
N LYS A 3 28.71 42.92 14.95
CA LYS A 3 28.65 41.90 13.89
C LYS A 3 28.47 40.49 14.46
N GLU A 4 29.16 40.14 15.52
CA GLU A 4 29.05 38.85 16.20
C GLU A 4 27.65 38.65 16.80
N PHE A 5 27.08 39.70 17.38
CA PHE A 5 25.71 39.67 17.90
C PHE A 5 24.67 39.41 16.78
N ILE A 6 24.82 40.12 15.67
CA ILE A 6 23.94 39.95 14.51
C ILE A 6 24.05 38.52 13.91
N ASP A 7 25.27 38.01 13.78
CA ASP A 7 25.51 36.68 13.24
C ASP A 7 24.89 35.59 14.14
N ASN A 8 25.01 35.73 15.46
CA ASN A 8 24.37 34.83 16.42
C ASN A 8 22.84 34.89 16.34
N LEU A 9 22.27 36.10 16.26
CA LEU A 9 20.83 36.29 16.14
C LEU A 9 20.30 35.68 14.84
N MET A 10 21.01 35.86 13.73
CA MET A 10 20.64 35.26 12.44
C MET A 10 20.68 33.71 12.46
N ALA A 11 21.67 33.13 13.16
CA ALA A 11 21.77 31.71 13.37
C ALA A 11 20.60 31.15 14.19
N GLU A 12 20.19 31.86 15.26
CA GLU A 12 19.03 31.49 16.07
C GLU A 12 17.73 31.55 15.26
N ILE A 13 17.51 32.59 14.47
CA ILE A 13 16.35 32.75 13.59
C ILE A 13 16.28 31.60 12.60
N LYS A 14 17.40 31.24 11.97
CA LYS A 14 17.48 30.13 11.01
C LYS A 14 17.12 28.79 11.66
N THR A 15 17.59 28.56 12.90
CA THR A 15 17.25 27.35 13.66
C THR A 15 15.76 27.28 13.98
N ILE A 16 15.15 28.38 14.39
CA ILE A 16 13.70 28.46 14.66
C ILE A 16 12.89 28.20 13.38
N GLN A 17 13.29 28.80 12.26
CA GLN A 17 12.63 28.60 10.97
C GLN A 17 12.67 27.13 10.55
N THR A 18 13.81 26.44 10.71
CA THR A 18 13.95 25.02 10.39
C THR A 18 13.03 24.16 11.27
N LYS A 19 12.97 24.42 12.58
CA LYS A 19 12.07 23.69 13.49
C LYS A 19 10.60 23.87 13.13
N LEU A 20 10.19 25.11 12.80
CA LEU A 20 8.81 25.40 12.38
C LEU A 20 8.45 24.67 11.08
N GLN A 21 9.36 24.61 10.11
CA GLN A 21 9.15 23.86 8.87
C GLN A 21 9.00 22.36 9.13
N GLU A 22 9.80 21.78 10.03
CA GLU A 22 9.69 20.38 10.43
C GLU A 22 8.35 20.09 11.12
N GLU A 23 7.88 20.96 12.00
CA GLU A 23 6.58 20.81 12.67
C GLU A 23 5.41 20.87 11.67
N VAL A 24 5.43 21.84 10.76
CA VAL A 24 4.41 21.96 9.70
C VAL A 24 4.40 20.69 8.81
N TYR A 25 5.58 20.17 8.48
CA TYR A 25 5.69 18.95 7.67
C TYR A 25 5.13 17.73 8.42
N ARG A 26 5.45 17.58 9.72
CA ARG A 26 4.89 16.50 10.56
C ARG A 26 3.37 16.58 10.68
N GLU A 27 2.83 17.77 10.90
CA GLU A 27 1.37 17.96 10.95
C GLU A 27 0.69 17.60 9.63
N LYS A 28 1.32 17.92 8.50
CA LYS A 28 0.81 17.58 7.18
C LYS A 28 0.79 16.07 6.96
N ILE A 29 1.87 15.38 7.32
CA ILE A 29 1.95 13.91 7.25
C ILE A 29 0.87 13.27 8.12
N ASN A 30 0.74 13.70 9.37
CA ASN A 30 -0.28 13.17 10.29
C ASN A 30 -1.71 13.38 9.76
N LYS A 31 -1.99 14.53 9.13
CA LYS A 31 -3.29 14.78 8.48
C LYS A 31 -3.53 13.89 7.27
N GLU A 32 -2.50 13.61 6.48
CA GLU A 32 -2.60 12.69 5.33
C GLU A 32 -2.76 11.24 5.78
N GLU A 33 -2.03 10.78 6.78
CA GLU A 33 -2.20 9.46 7.39
C GLU A 33 -3.61 9.30 7.98
N PHE A 34 -4.13 10.32 8.65
CA PHE A 34 -5.49 10.32 9.16
C PHE A 34 -6.54 10.25 8.05
N LYS A 35 -6.32 10.93 6.93
CA LYS A 35 -7.20 10.87 5.76
C LYS A 35 -7.20 9.48 5.11
N VAL A 36 -6.04 8.85 4.98
CA VAL A 36 -5.91 7.50 4.41
C VAL A 36 -6.67 6.47 5.25
N ASN A 37 -6.59 6.56 6.57
CA ASN A 37 -7.26 5.63 7.47
C ASN A 37 -8.77 5.93 7.68
N ASN A 38 -9.24 7.10 7.30
CA ASN A 38 -10.61 7.56 7.61
C ASN A 38 -11.70 6.78 6.83
N TRP A 39 -11.41 6.24 5.64
CA TRP A 39 -12.40 5.49 4.87
C TRP A 39 -12.82 4.19 5.59
N ARG A 40 -11.87 3.47 6.24
CA ARG A 40 -12.17 2.26 7.03
C ARG A 40 -13.06 2.59 8.23
N THR A 41 -12.82 3.72 8.89
CA THR A 41 -13.66 4.19 9.99
C THR A 41 -15.08 4.52 9.53
N LYS A 42 -15.21 5.14 8.34
CA LYS A 42 -16.53 5.49 7.76
C LYS A 42 -17.38 4.30 7.38
N ILE A 43 -16.79 3.22 6.89
CA ILE A 43 -17.55 2.02 6.50
C ILE A 43 -17.74 1.01 7.65
N GLY A 44 -17.10 1.27 8.81
CA GLY A 44 -17.20 0.42 9.99
C GLY A 44 -16.64 -1.00 9.75
N ASN A 45 -17.29 -2.01 10.36
CA ASN A 45 -16.87 -3.41 10.30
C ASN A 45 -17.46 -4.20 9.12
N ASN A 46 -17.83 -3.53 8.02
CA ASN A 46 -18.32 -4.21 6.82
C ASN A 46 -17.17 -4.91 6.08
N ALA A 47 -16.89 -6.16 6.46
CA ALA A 47 -15.79 -6.96 5.93
C ALA A 47 -15.85 -7.16 4.41
N LYS A 48 -17.05 -7.33 3.85
CA LYS A 48 -17.24 -7.48 2.40
C LYS A 48 -16.85 -6.21 1.66
N LEU A 49 -17.31 -5.06 2.12
CA LEU A 49 -16.99 -3.77 1.49
C LEU A 49 -15.50 -3.44 1.61
N ILE A 50 -14.88 -3.73 2.75
CA ILE A 50 -13.43 -3.59 2.94
C ILE A 50 -12.68 -4.48 1.94
N GLY A 51 -13.09 -5.72 1.77
CA GLY A 51 -12.51 -6.65 0.80
C GLY A 51 -12.62 -6.13 -0.63
N ASP A 52 -13.81 -5.68 -1.04
CA ASP A 52 -14.05 -5.13 -2.39
C ASP A 52 -13.20 -3.88 -2.67
N ILE A 53 -13.07 -2.98 -1.71
CA ILE A 53 -12.23 -1.79 -1.85
C ILE A 53 -10.76 -2.18 -2.00
N ASN A 54 -10.25 -3.05 -1.13
CA ASN A 54 -8.85 -3.50 -1.20
C ASN A 54 -8.55 -4.20 -2.53
N GLU A 55 -9.43 -5.05 -3.02
CA GLU A 55 -9.29 -5.71 -4.31
C GLU A 55 -9.21 -4.68 -5.45
N ASN A 56 -10.08 -3.68 -5.47
CA ASN A 56 -10.05 -2.62 -6.47
C ASN A 56 -8.80 -1.73 -6.38
N VAL A 57 -8.28 -1.45 -5.18
CA VAL A 57 -7.02 -0.74 -4.98
C VAL A 57 -5.84 -1.54 -5.56
N ILE A 58 -5.80 -2.84 -5.30
CA ILE A 58 -4.79 -3.74 -5.86
C ILE A 58 -4.84 -3.73 -7.39
N ILE A 59 -6.03 -3.88 -7.97
CA ILE A 59 -6.24 -3.86 -9.42
C ILE A 59 -5.73 -2.55 -10.02
N ALA A 60 -6.15 -1.41 -9.48
CA ALA A 60 -5.74 -0.09 -9.97
C ALA A 60 -4.22 0.09 -9.92
N HIS A 61 -3.59 -0.37 -8.84
CA HIS A 61 -2.14 -0.26 -8.66
C HIS A 61 -1.36 -1.15 -9.65
N LEU A 62 -1.79 -2.38 -9.84
CA LEU A 62 -1.21 -3.29 -10.83
C LEU A 62 -1.33 -2.75 -12.25
N MET A 63 -2.48 -2.19 -12.62
CA MET A 63 -2.70 -1.56 -13.93
C MET A 63 -1.76 -0.37 -14.15
N LYS A 64 -1.57 0.48 -13.15
CA LYS A 64 -0.61 1.60 -13.20
C LYS A 64 0.84 1.12 -13.36
N SER A 65 1.15 -0.08 -12.88
CA SER A 65 2.48 -0.69 -12.98
C SER A 65 2.71 -1.51 -14.26
N GLY A 66 1.77 -1.47 -15.21
CA GLY A 66 1.90 -2.10 -16.53
C GLY A 66 1.36 -3.53 -16.64
N TRP A 67 0.57 -3.97 -15.66
CA TRP A 67 -0.11 -5.26 -15.71
C TRP A 67 -1.51 -5.13 -16.31
N ASP A 68 -1.90 -6.07 -17.15
CA ASP A 68 -3.30 -6.29 -17.48
C ASP A 68 -3.94 -7.16 -16.41
N VAL A 69 -5.12 -6.75 -15.94
CA VAL A 69 -5.81 -7.43 -14.85
C VAL A 69 -7.19 -7.88 -15.30
N PHE A 70 -7.48 -9.16 -15.10
CA PHE A 70 -8.76 -9.80 -15.41
C PHE A 70 -9.41 -10.22 -14.10
N LYS A 71 -10.45 -9.51 -13.71
CA LYS A 71 -11.17 -9.77 -12.46
C LYS A 71 -12.13 -10.95 -12.61
N ASN A 72 -12.22 -11.81 -11.56
CA ASN A 72 -13.23 -12.84 -11.47
C ASN A 72 -14.61 -12.24 -11.17
N MET A 73 -15.45 -12.18 -12.15
CA MET A 73 -16.80 -11.59 -12.05
C MET A 73 -17.80 -12.47 -11.29
N SER A 74 -17.54 -13.77 -11.18
CA SER A 74 -18.44 -14.67 -10.45
C SER A 74 -18.33 -14.57 -8.94
N CYS A 75 -17.25 -13.94 -8.43
CA CYS A 75 -16.93 -13.83 -7.01
C CYS A 75 -16.91 -15.18 -6.26
N THR A 76 -16.64 -16.25 -6.98
CA THR A 76 -16.56 -17.62 -6.45
C THR A 76 -15.22 -18.26 -6.82
N GLY A 77 -14.78 -19.20 -5.99
CA GLY A 77 -13.52 -19.90 -6.18
C GLY A 77 -12.31 -19.16 -5.57
N PRO A 78 -11.12 -19.77 -5.69
CA PRO A 78 -9.92 -19.29 -5.01
C PRO A 78 -9.15 -18.19 -5.75
N ILE A 79 -9.55 -17.85 -6.98
CA ILE A 79 -8.85 -16.84 -7.80
C ILE A 79 -9.73 -15.60 -7.88
N ASP A 80 -9.23 -14.48 -7.38
CA ASP A 80 -9.88 -13.18 -7.48
C ASP A 80 -9.56 -12.48 -8.80
N MET A 81 -8.32 -12.63 -9.28
CA MET A 81 -7.87 -12.01 -10.52
C MET A 81 -6.76 -12.81 -11.19
N VAL A 82 -6.69 -12.67 -12.51
CA VAL A 82 -5.57 -13.11 -13.34
C VAL A 82 -4.83 -11.88 -13.82
N THR A 83 -3.52 -11.87 -13.69
CA THR A 83 -2.67 -10.75 -14.12
C THR A 83 -1.70 -11.19 -15.20
N TYR A 84 -1.49 -10.32 -16.18
CA TYR A 84 -0.58 -10.55 -17.31
C TYR A 84 0.36 -9.36 -17.46
N HIS A 85 1.66 -9.65 -17.47
CA HIS A 85 2.69 -8.63 -17.69
C HIS A 85 3.08 -8.58 -19.17
N ARG A 86 2.84 -7.47 -19.83
CA ARG A 86 2.99 -7.32 -21.28
C ARG A 86 4.43 -7.50 -21.77
N GLU A 87 5.41 -7.06 -20.99
CA GLU A 87 6.82 -7.08 -21.41
C GLU A 87 7.43 -8.48 -21.37
N ASN A 88 7.10 -9.30 -20.38
CA ASN A 88 7.69 -10.63 -20.17
C ASN A 88 6.72 -11.78 -20.34
N ASN A 89 5.48 -11.53 -20.74
CA ASN A 89 4.41 -12.52 -20.91
C ASN A 89 4.13 -13.34 -19.65
N GLN A 90 4.43 -12.81 -18.48
CA GLN A 90 4.18 -13.51 -17.21
C GLN A 90 2.70 -13.47 -16.83
N ILE A 91 2.18 -14.61 -16.44
CA ILE A 91 0.81 -14.76 -15.92
C ILE A 91 0.90 -15.12 -14.44
N ILE A 92 0.16 -14.39 -13.61
CA ILE A 92 0.08 -14.66 -12.16
C ILE A 92 -1.40 -14.72 -11.77
N LEU A 93 -1.77 -15.79 -11.05
CA LEU A 93 -3.08 -15.96 -10.46
C LEU A 93 -3.05 -15.44 -9.02
N LEU A 94 -3.93 -14.53 -8.68
CA LEU A 94 -3.94 -13.86 -7.40
C LEU A 94 -5.23 -14.06 -6.61
N ASP A 95 -5.06 -14.26 -5.32
CA ASP A 95 -6.09 -14.17 -4.27
C ASP A 95 -5.78 -12.95 -3.40
N ALA A 96 -6.62 -11.93 -3.49
CA ALA A 96 -6.41 -10.65 -2.81
C ALA A 96 -6.94 -10.70 -1.38
N LYS A 97 -6.13 -10.24 -0.44
CA LYS A 97 -6.47 -10.15 0.98
C LYS A 97 -6.38 -8.71 1.48
N SER A 98 -7.07 -8.43 2.55
CA SER A 98 -7.13 -7.09 3.15
C SER A 98 -5.94 -6.75 4.04
N SER A 99 -5.12 -7.75 4.40
CA SER A 99 -3.96 -7.58 5.28
C SER A 99 -2.87 -8.59 5.00
N GLU A 100 -1.65 -8.26 5.45
CA GLU A 100 -0.50 -9.16 5.39
C GLU A 100 -0.75 -10.49 6.11
N SER A 101 -1.29 -10.42 7.32
CA SER A 101 -1.58 -11.62 8.12
C SER A 101 -2.59 -12.55 7.46
N SER A 102 -3.64 -12.00 6.83
CA SER A 102 -4.61 -12.77 6.07
C SER A 102 -3.99 -13.41 4.82
N ALA A 103 -3.10 -12.69 4.13
CA ALA A 103 -2.40 -13.20 2.95
C ALA A 103 -1.50 -14.38 3.30
N TYR A 104 -0.74 -14.31 4.37
CA TYR A 104 0.09 -15.43 4.83
C TYR A 104 -0.74 -16.62 5.35
N ALA A 105 -1.85 -16.36 6.03
CA ALA A 105 -2.74 -17.42 6.52
C ALA A 105 -3.35 -18.27 5.39
N GLU A 106 -3.70 -17.65 4.26
CA GLU A 106 -4.28 -18.34 3.10
C GLU A 106 -3.24 -18.96 2.15
N LEU A 107 -1.97 -18.56 2.25
CA LEU A 107 -0.92 -18.98 1.33
C LEU A 107 -0.80 -20.50 1.22
N SER A 108 -0.84 -21.23 2.34
CA SER A 108 -0.73 -22.69 2.37
C SER A 108 -1.84 -23.42 1.60
N LYS A 109 -3.02 -22.80 1.50
CA LYS A 109 -4.16 -23.33 0.76
C LYS A 109 -4.09 -23.06 -0.75
N CYS A 110 -3.38 -22.02 -1.14
CA CYS A 110 -3.36 -21.50 -2.51
C CYS A 110 -2.11 -21.91 -3.29
N ILE A 111 -0.97 -21.97 -2.63
CA ILE A 111 0.33 -22.10 -3.31
C ILE A 111 0.50 -23.38 -4.13
N HIS A 112 -0.01 -24.51 -3.67
CA HIS A 112 0.04 -25.78 -4.41
C HIS A 112 -0.87 -25.83 -5.62
N LYS A 113 -1.80 -24.87 -5.74
CA LYS A 113 -2.66 -24.66 -6.92
C LYS A 113 -2.06 -23.68 -7.92
N GLY A 114 -0.87 -23.15 -7.65
CA GLY A 114 -0.26 -22.09 -8.45
C GLY A 114 -0.88 -20.72 -8.28
N ILE A 115 -1.61 -20.49 -7.18
CA ILE A 115 -2.26 -19.24 -6.84
C ILE A 115 -1.44 -18.58 -5.75
N TYR A 116 -1.09 -17.31 -5.94
CA TYR A 116 -0.41 -16.51 -4.94
C TYR A 116 -1.38 -15.58 -4.23
N THR A 117 -1.13 -15.31 -2.97
CA THR A 117 -1.88 -14.31 -2.21
C THR A 117 -1.22 -12.94 -2.36
N CYS A 118 -2.00 -11.90 -2.33
CA CYS A 118 -1.51 -10.53 -2.34
C CYS A 118 -2.30 -9.62 -1.41
N TRP A 119 -1.68 -8.53 -1.01
CA TRP A 119 -2.30 -7.49 -0.21
C TRP A 119 -1.70 -6.13 -0.57
N PHE A 120 -2.37 -5.06 -0.22
CA PHE A 120 -1.88 -3.71 -0.47
C PHE A 120 -1.27 -3.12 0.79
N ASP A 121 0.02 -2.81 0.73
CA ASP A 121 0.73 -2.11 1.81
C ASP A 121 0.51 -0.60 1.68
N GLU A 122 -0.39 -0.06 2.49
CA GLU A 122 -0.75 1.35 2.47
C GLU A 122 0.43 2.27 2.88
N LYS A 123 1.33 1.79 3.72
CA LYS A 123 2.50 2.56 4.15
C LYS A 123 3.50 2.73 3.02
N LYS A 124 3.77 1.65 2.30
CA LYS A 124 4.70 1.65 1.16
C LYS A 124 4.04 2.02 -0.16
N GLN A 125 2.69 2.07 -0.22
CA GLN A 125 1.93 2.28 -1.45
C GLN A 125 2.30 1.25 -2.54
N LYS A 126 2.34 -0.02 -2.16
CA LYS A 126 2.72 -1.13 -3.04
C LYS A 126 1.81 -2.32 -2.88
N VAL A 127 1.64 -3.08 -3.96
CA VAL A 127 1.06 -4.42 -3.91
C VAL A 127 2.16 -5.40 -3.56
N VAL A 128 1.94 -6.20 -2.52
CA VAL A 128 2.85 -7.26 -2.10
C VAL A 128 2.26 -8.60 -2.51
N ILE A 129 2.95 -9.33 -3.38
CA ILE A 129 2.58 -10.67 -3.83
C ILE A 129 3.44 -11.67 -3.09
N ILE A 130 2.80 -12.58 -2.37
CA ILE A 130 3.48 -13.58 -1.54
C ILE A 130 3.57 -14.88 -2.32
N LYS A 131 4.79 -15.30 -2.64
CA LYS A 131 5.09 -16.56 -3.36
C LYS A 131 5.50 -17.70 -2.44
N GLY A 132 5.86 -17.40 -1.20
CA GLY A 132 6.28 -18.35 -0.18
C GLY A 132 6.52 -17.63 1.14
N GLN A 133 6.87 -18.37 2.20
CA GLN A 133 7.03 -17.76 3.53
C GLN A 133 8.12 -16.66 3.58
N ASN A 134 9.17 -16.79 2.76
CA ASN A 134 10.27 -15.84 2.68
C ASN A 134 10.45 -15.24 1.28
N GLU A 135 9.48 -15.39 0.41
CA GLU A 135 9.53 -14.92 -0.96
C GLU A 135 8.32 -14.06 -1.27
N CYS A 136 8.55 -12.78 -1.50
CA CYS A 136 7.52 -11.84 -1.92
C CYS A 136 8.04 -10.92 -3.03
N ILE A 137 7.12 -10.39 -3.82
CA ILE A 137 7.37 -9.37 -4.85
C ILE A 137 6.58 -8.13 -4.44
N GLU A 138 7.23 -6.98 -4.47
CA GLU A 138 6.59 -5.67 -4.32
C GLU A 138 6.45 -4.99 -5.69
N ILE A 139 5.24 -4.57 -5.99
CA ILE A 139 4.90 -3.88 -7.23
C ILE A 139 4.35 -2.49 -6.95
#